data_6b6b396618253fb8931cbeffc61b199b
#
_entry.id   6b6b396618253fb8931cbeffc61b199b
#
_cell.length_a   1.000
_cell.length_b   1.000
_cell.length_c   1.000
_cell.angle_alpha   90.00
_cell.angle_beta   90.00
_cell.angle_gamma   90.00
#
_symmetry.space_group_name_H-M   'P 1'
#
loop_
_entity.id
_entity.type
_entity.pdbx_description
1 polymer ?
#
loop_
_entity_poly.entity_id
_entity_poly.type
_entity_poly.pdbx_seq_one_letter_code
_entity_poly.pdbx_strand_id
1 'polypeptide(L)'
;MNRYAMRFAVIRFMPYVQTREFANIGIIITHPQSGCFDFKIEHRYSRLSRFFRRFDPPAYKAATRAFEKELQRIRNLAAHSAPDQIRAMPDHLTRPREALIMAARPGVTLAPGRGQELNRLFDYFVARSFAKNQPEAELTRQIQAMSKPLQTAYPFKESTIGDPSGFHASIPLVQKAENGEIRKIIKPIYFGRKDPADIY
;
A
#
# COMPACT_ATOMS: atom_id res chain seq x y z
N MET A 1 -12.62 -26.72 -4.55
CA MET A 1 -12.84 -25.35 -5.09
C MET A 1 -11.89 -25.14 -6.25
N ASN A 2 -12.40 -24.88 -7.45
CA ASN A 2 -11.55 -24.59 -8.61
C ASN A 2 -10.85 -23.26 -8.44
N ARG A 3 -9.53 -23.23 -8.61
CA ARG A 3 -8.73 -22.00 -8.64
C ARG A 3 -8.36 -21.68 -10.07
N TYR A 4 -8.45 -20.42 -10.42
CA TYR A 4 -8.14 -19.90 -11.75
C TYR A 4 -6.86 -19.07 -11.71
N ALA A 5 -6.02 -19.25 -12.73
CA ALA A 5 -4.85 -18.40 -12.92
C ALA A 5 -5.28 -17.04 -13.45
N MET A 6 -4.96 -16.00 -12.70
CA MET A 6 -5.25 -14.60 -13.05
C MET A 6 -3.95 -13.83 -13.12
N ARG A 7 -3.86 -12.88 -14.05
CA ARG A 7 -2.74 -11.93 -14.09
C ARG A 7 -3.17 -10.65 -13.40
N PHE A 8 -2.26 -10.03 -12.66
CA PHE A 8 -2.50 -8.73 -12.04
C PHE A 8 -1.33 -7.78 -12.24
N ALA A 9 -1.59 -6.48 -12.19
CA ALA A 9 -0.58 -5.45 -12.19
C ALA A 9 -0.91 -4.40 -11.13
N VAL A 10 0.12 -3.90 -10.44
CA VAL A 10 -0.03 -2.81 -9.48
C VAL A 10 0.04 -1.48 -10.21
N ILE A 11 -0.94 -0.62 -9.98
CA ILE A 11 -0.93 0.76 -10.50
C ILE A 11 -0.11 1.62 -9.53
N ARG A 12 0.85 2.36 -10.09
CA ARG A 12 1.78 3.21 -9.37
C ARG A 12 1.64 4.67 -9.79
N PHE A 13 1.64 5.55 -8.81
CA PHE A 13 1.83 6.97 -9.00
C PHE A 13 3.31 7.30 -8.80
N MET A 14 3.95 7.90 -9.79
CA MET A 14 5.38 8.22 -9.79
C MET A 14 5.57 9.67 -10.26
N PRO A 15 5.51 10.65 -9.33
CA PRO A 15 5.63 12.07 -9.68
C PRO A 15 7.01 12.48 -10.13
N TYR A 16 8.05 11.73 -9.71
CA TYR A 16 9.46 12.02 -10.01
C TYR A 16 10.08 10.86 -10.78
N VAL A 17 10.08 10.96 -12.10
CA VAL A 17 10.63 9.92 -12.98
C VAL A 17 12.13 9.72 -12.75
N GLN A 18 12.84 10.78 -12.38
CA GLN A 18 14.30 10.77 -12.17
C GLN A 18 14.70 9.91 -10.95
N THR A 19 13.98 10.03 -9.84
CA THR A 19 14.27 9.28 -8.61
C THR A 19 13.60 7.93 -8.59
N ARG A 20 12.61 7.71 -9.48
CA ARG A 20 11.76 6.51 -9.51
C ARG A 20 11.00 6.23 -8.21
N GLU A 21 10.83 7.24 -7.38
CA GLU A 21 9.97 7.14 -6.20
C GLU A 21 8.52 6.97 -6.62
N PHE A 22 7.84 5.98 -6.06
CA PHE A 22 6.46 5.69 -6.39
C PHE A 22 5.63 5.33 -5.16
N ALA A 23 4.33 5.46 -5.32
CA ALA A 23 3.35 4.91 -4.38
C ALA A 23 2.34 4.04 -5.13
N ASN A 24 1.97 2.90 -4.55
CA ASN A 24 0.93 2.05 -5.07
C ASN A 24 -0.44 2.71 -4.84
N ILE A 25 -1.23 2.82 -5.90
CA ILE A 25 -2.54 3.49 -5.87
C ILE A 25 -3.67 2.63 -6.43
N GLY A 26 -3.39 1.45 -6.97
CA GLY A 26 -4.43 0.60 -7.51
C GLY A 26 -3.94 -0.76 -7.97
N ILE A 27 -4.89 -1.59 -8.39
CA ILE A 27 -4.68 -2.93 -8.93
C ILE A 27 -5.50 -3.09 -10.21
N ILE A 28 -4.90 -3.76 -11.18
CA ILE A 28 -5.55 -4.30 -12.36
C ILE A 28 -5.52 -5.81 -12.25
N ILE A 29 -6.59 -6.50 -12.60
CA ILE A 29 -6.65 -7.96 -12.69
C ILE A 29 -7.27 -8.40 -14.00
N THR A 30 -6.73 -9.47 -14.58
CA THR A 30 -7.28 -10.09 -15.79
C THR A 30 -7.47 -11.58 -15.60
N HIS A 31 -8.58 -12.08 -16.09
CA HIS A 31 -8.88 -13.50 -16.19
C HIS A 31 -9.21 -13.85 -17.62
N PRO A 32 -8.20 -14.29 -18.40
CA PRO A 32 -8.35 -14.47 -19.86
C PRO A 32 -9.48 -15.43 -20.25
N GLN A 33 -9.65 -16.55 -19.53
CA GLN A 33 -10.65 -17.55 -19.84
C GLN A 33 -12.10 -17.09 -19.67
N SER A 34 -12.35 -16.09 -18.80
CA SER A 34 -13.70 -15.53 -18.60
C SER A 34 -13.92 -14.19 -19.29
N GLY A 35 -13.01 -13.77 -20.16
CA GLY A 35 -13.16 -12.47 -20.85
C GLY A 35 -13.08 -11.28 -19.91
N CYS A 36 -12.41 -11.41 -18.74
CA CYS A 36 -12.50 -10.41 -17.71
C CYS A 36 -11.23 -9.58 -17.58
N PHE A 37 -11.43 -8.26 -17.59
CA PHE A 37 -10.50 -7.24 -17.14
C PHE A 37 -11.22 -6.40 -16.08
N ASP A 38 -10.61 -6.23 -14.90
CA ASP A 38 -11.18 -5.40 -13.86
C ASP A 38 -10.07 -4.63 -13.12
N PHE A 39 -10.44 -3.55 -12.42
CA PHE A 39 -9.47 -2.72 -11.70
C PHE A 39 -10.10 -2.03 -10.51
N LYS A 40 -9.23 -1.58 -9.59
CA LYS A 40 -9.60 -0.77 -8.42
C LYS A 40 -8.51 0.26 -8.17
N ILE A 41 -8.89 1.53 -7.99
CA ILE A 41 -7.98 2.66 -7.74
C ILE A 41 -8.33 3.34 -6.42
N GLU A 42 -7.30 3.77 -5.68
CA GLU A 42 -7.45 4.58 -4.49
C GLU A 42 -7.44 6.06 -4.88
N HIS A 43 -8.54 6.76 -4.59
CA HIS A 43 -8.69 8.18 -4.89
C HIS A 43 -8.23 9.10 -3.77
N ARG A 44 -8.08 8.56 -2.55
CA ARG A 44 -7.58 9.33 -1.41
C ARG A 44 -6.08 9.59 -1.56
N TYR A 45 -5.66 10.81 -1.39
CA TYR A 45 -4.27 11.22 -1.58
C TYR A 45 -3.59 11.74 -0.29
N SER A 46 -4.25 11.67 0.86
CA SER A 46 -3.70 12.16 2.13
C SER A 46 -2.34 11.54 2.51
N ARG A 47 -2.11 10.28 2.11
CA ARG A 47 -0.81 9.64 2.28
C ARG A 47 0.21 10.14 1.27
N LEU A 48 -0.19 10.33 0.02
CA LEU A 48 0.69 10.79 -1.05
C LEU A 48 1.24 12.19 -0.75
N SER A 49 0.39 13.09 -0.24
CA SER A 49 0.79 14.43 0.16
C SER A 49 1.76 14.49 1.35
N ARG A 50 1.80 13.42 2.18
CA ARG A 50 2.79 13.29 3.26
C ARG A 50 4.09 12.63 2.79
N PHE A 51 3.98 11.74 1.81
CA PHE A 51 5.13 11.00 1.29
C PHE A 51 5.94 11.82 0.28
N PHE A 52 5.26 12.49 -0.66
CA PHE A 52 5.90 13.29 -1.69
C PHE A 52 5.99 14.77 -1.27
N ARG A 53 7.20 15.30 -1.15
CA ARG A 53 7.46 16.66 -0.65
C ARG A 53 6.81 17.77 -1.47
N ARG A 54 6.68 17.59 -2.80
CA ARG A 54 6.02 18.51 -3.74
C ARG A 54 4.87 17.82 -4.44
N PHE A 55 3.88 17.42 -3.64
CA PHE A 55 2.69 16.78 -4.17
C PHE A 55 1.71 17.81 -4.73
N ASP A 56 1.25 17.58 -5.97
CA ASP A 56 0.25 18.40 -6.64
C ASP A 56 -1.10 17.63 -6.68
N PRO A 57 -2.07 17.95 -5.80
CA PRO A 57 -3.37 17.30 -5.80
C PRO A 57 -4.18 17.44 -7.09
N PRO A 58 -4.26 18.62 -7.74
CA PRO A 58 -4.88 18.81 -9.05
C PRO A 58 -4.28 17.88 -10.12
N ALA A 59 -2.96 17.87 -10.27
CA ALA A 59 -2.27 17.01 -11.24
C ALA A 59 -2.53 15.51 -10.96
N TYR A 60 -2.47 15.09 -9.70
CA TYR A 60 -2.80 13.71 -9.31
C TYR A 60 -4.23 13.33 -9.71
N LYS A 61 -5.22 14.17 -9.38
CA LYS A 61 -6.63 13.92 -9.71
C LYS A 61 -6.86 13.86 -11.22
N ALA A 62 -6.24 14.76 -11.98
CA ALA A 62 -6.35 14.77 -13.44
C ALA A 62 -5.74 13.50 -14.05
N ALA A 63 -4.53 13.14 -13.65
CA ALA A 63 -3.85 11.94 -14.11
C ALA A 63 -4.62 10.65 -13.75
N THR A 64 -5.12 10.55 -12.52
CA THR A 64 -5.89 9.40 -12.05
C THR A 64 -7.18 9.24 -12.85
N ARG A 65 -7.92 10.31 -13.09
CA ARG A 65 -9.15 10.28 -13.90
C ARG A 65 -8.87 9.88 -15.36
N ALA A 66 -7.80 10.42 -15.96
CA ALA A 66 -7.43 10.07 -17.33
C ALA A 66 -7.05 8.59 -17.44
N PHE A 67 -6.27 8.07 -16.49
CA PHE A 67 -5.86 6.68 -16.45
C PHE A 67 -7.06 5.75 -16.21
N GLU A 68 -7.95 6.10 -15.29
CA GLU A 68 -9.17 5.35 -15.00
C GLU A 68 -10.09 5.27 -16.22
N LYS A 69 -10.24 6.37 -16.97
CA LYS A 69 -11.01 6.40 -18.22
C LYS A 69 -10.42 5.44 -19.26
N GLU A 70 -9.11 5.36 -19.36
CA GLU A 70 -8.44 4.39 -20.25
C GLU A 70 -8.65 2.94 -19.77
N LEU A 71 -8.55 2.67 -18.48
CA LEU A 71 -8.83 1.34 -17.93
C LEU A 71 -10.29 0.92 -18.18
N GLN A 72 -11.23 1.86 -18.08
CA GLN A 72 -12.63 1.63 -18.39
C GLN A 72 -12.82 1.27 -19.86
N ARG A 73 -12.13 1.98 -20.76
CA ARG A 73 -12.14 1.66 -22.22
C ARG A 73 -11.61 0.25 -22.48
N ILE A 74 -10.50 -0.13 -21.82
CA ILE A 74 -9.91 -1.47 -21.93
C ILE A 74 -10.85 -2.53 -21.36
N ARG A 75 -11.51 -2.26 -20.25
CA ARG A 75 -12.50 -3.17 -19.65
C ARG A 75 -13.64 -3.47 -20.62
N ASN A 76 -14.15 -2.44 -21.29
CA ASN A 76 -15.21 -2.61 -22.29
C ASN A 76 -14.72 -3.39 -23.52
N LEU A 77 -13.48 -3.15 -23.94
CA LEU A 77 -12.86 -3.91 -25.03
C LEU A 77 -12.66 -5.39 -24.67
N ALA A 78 -12.22 -5.67 -23.45
CA ALA A 78 -11.95 -7.02 -22.96
C ALA A 78 -13.20 -7.92 -23.03
N ALA A 79 -14.38 -7.36 -22.80
CA ALA A 79 -15.64 -8.10 -22.88
C ALA A 79 -15.91 -8.72 -24.28
N HIS A 80 -15.26 -8.20 -25.33
CA HIS A 80 -15.42 -8.65 -26.72
C HIS A 80 -14.12 -9.19 -27.33
N SER A 81 -13.07 -9.40 -26.50
CA SER A 81 -11.75 -9.81 -26.96
C SER A 81 -11.51 -11.30 -26.74
N ALA A 82 -10.67 -11.89 -27.59
CA ALA A 82 -10.22 -13.27 -27.43
C ALA A 82 -9.32 -13.44 -26.17
N PRO A 83 -9.26 -14.64 -25.56
CA PRO A 83 -8.47 -14.89 -24.34
C PRO A 83 -7.01 -14.45 -24.42
N ASP A 84 -6.34 -14.65 -25.57
CA ASP A 84 -4.94 -14.26 -25.75
C ASP A 84 -4.76 -12.76 -25.80
N GLN A 85 -5.70 -12.02 -26.36
CA GLN A 85 -5.71 -10.56 -26.35
C GLN A 85 -5.87 -10.03 -24.92
N ILE A 86 -6.78 -10.60 -24.15
CA ILE A 86 -6.98 -10.24 -22.73
C ILE A 86 -5.72 -10.53 -21.91
N ARG A 87 -5.06 -11.66 -22.19
CA ARG A 87 -3.80 -12.03 -21.54
C ARG A 87 -2.71 -10.97 -21.78
N ALA A 88 -2.66 -10.38 -22.97
CA ALA A 88 -1.67 -9.38 -23.34
C ALA A 88 -1.98 -7.95 -22.82
N MET A 89 -3.23 -7.65 -22.44
CA MET A 89 -3.65 -6.31 -22.02
C MET A 89 -2.81 -5.70 -20.89
N PRO A 90 -2.47 -6.42 -19.81
CA PRO A 90 -1.57 -5.87 -18.78
C PRO A 90 -0.21 -5.48 -19.30
N ASP A 91 0.36 -6.24 -20.25
CA ASP A 91 1.68 -5.97 -20.82
C ASP A 91 1.70 -4.65 -21.62
N HIS A 92 0.60 -4.31 -22.29
CA HIS A 92 0.46 -3.03 -22.98
C HIS A 92 0.42 -1.84 -22.03
N LEU A 93 -0.15 -2.01 -20.83
CA LEU A 93 -0.24 -0.98 -19.80
C LEU A 93 1.09 -0.77 -19.06
N THR A 94 1.99 -1.77 -19.08
CA THR A 94 3.29 -1.70 -18.39
C THR A 94 4.41 -1.15 -19.26
N ARG A 95 4.15 -0.83 -20.53
CA ARG A 95 5.15 -0.21 -21.40
C ARG A 95 5.60 1.12 -20.78
N PRO A 96 6.92 1.37 -20.74
CA PRO A 96 7.44 2.64 -20.23
C PRO A 96 6.81 3.82 -20.98
N ARG A 97 6.21 4.72 -20.21
CA ARG A 97 5.67 5.99 -20.69
C ARG A 97 6.14 7.07 -19.72
N GLU A 98 6.38 8.25 -20.21
CA GLU A 98 6.60 9.43 -19.40
C GLU A 98 5.25 9.89 -18.82
N ALA A 99 4.73 9.13 -17.86
CA ALA A 99 3.42 9.37 -17.27
C ALA A 99 3.51 9.31 -15.75
N LEU A 100 2.74 10.17 -15.10
CA LEU A 100 2.63 10.20 -13.63
C LEU A 100 2.06 8.89 -13.05
N ILE A 101 1.29 8.15 -13.85
CA ILE A 101 0.66 6.88 -13.44
C ILE A 101 1.05 5.80 -14.44
N MET A 102 1.49 4.67 -13.92
CA MET A 102 1.88 3.51 -14.71
C MET A 102 1.48 2.20 -14.04
N ALA A 103 1.35 1.14 -14.83
CA ALA A 103 1.21 -0.21 -14.30
C ALA A 103 2.60 -0.85 -14.13
N ALA A 104 2.80 -1.52 -12.99
CA ALA A 104 4.00 -2.32 -12.74
C ALA A 104 3.98 -3.60 -13.57
N ARG A 105 5.13 -4.27 -13.68
CA ARG A 105 5.24 -5.58 -14.36
C ARG A 105 4.17 -6.55 -13.83
N PRO A 106 3.45 -7.25 -14.69
CA PRO A 106 2.40 -8.16 -14.27
C PRO A 106 2.92 -9.35 -13.47
N GLY A 107 2.19 -9.69 -12.41
CA GLY A 107 2.32 -10.93 -11.66
C GLY A 107 1.18 -11.91 -12.00
N VAL A 108 1.26 -13.11 -11.42
CA VAL A 108 0.23 -14.16 -11.53
C VAL A 108 -0.25 -14.52 -10.14
N THR A 109 -1.56 -14.74 -10.00
CA THR A 109 -2.20 -15.23 -8.79
C THR A 109 -3.15 -16.38 -9.09
N LEU A 110 -3.41 -17.23 -8.10
CA LEU A 110 -4.36 -18.33 -8.16
C LEU A 110 -5.49 -18.09 -7.18
N ALA A 111 -6.70 -17.88 -7.67
CA ALA A 111 -7.84 -17.55 -6.82
C ALA A 111 -9.15 -18.21 -7.26
N PRO A 112 -10.10 -18.41 -6.33
CA PRO A 112 -11.40 -19.01 -6.64
C PRO A 112 -12.34 -18.06 -7.38
N GLY A 113 -12.10 -16.74 -7.32
CA GLY A 113 -12.95 -15.75 -7.97
C GLY A 113 -12.29 -14.37 -8.04
N ARG A 114 -12.63 -13.61 -9.11
CA ARG A 114 -11.99 -12.34 -9.44
C ARG A 114 -12.25 -11.22 -8.43
N GLY A 115 -13.51 -11.08 -7.96
CA GLY A 115 -13.91 -9.95 -7.11
C GLY A 115 -13.26 -10.03 -5.74
N GLN A 116 -13.19 -11.21 -5.15
CA GLN A 116 -12.47 -11.43 -3.91
C GLN A 116 -10.97 -11.19 -4.09
N GLU A 117 -10.40 -11.67 -5.20
CA GLU A 117 -8.97 -11.54 -5.45
C GLU A 117 -8.56 -10.09 -5.73
N LEU A 118 -9.35 -9.34 -6.48
CA LEU A 118 -9.12 -7.91 -6.71
C LEU A 118 -9.09 -7.14 -5.38
N ASN A 119 -10.06 -7.39 -4.50
CA ASN A 119 -10.10 -6.76 -3.18
C ASN A 119 -8.90 -7.20 -2.31
N ARG A 120 -8.57 -8.49 -2.28
CA ARG A 120 -7.44 -9.03 -1.53
C ARG A 120 -6.11 -8.38 -1.98
N LEU A 121 -5.88 -8.31 -3.28
CA LEU A 121 -4.67 -7.67 -3.84
C LEU A 121 -4.66 -6.16 -3.56
N PHE A 122 -5.81 -5.49 -3.68
CA PHE A 122 -5.92 -4.08 -3.37
C PHE A 122 -5.63 -3.82 -1.89
N ASP A 123 -6.18 -4.60 -0.99
CA ASP A 123 -5.92 -4.47 0.45
C ASP A 123 -4.46 -4.73 0.78
N TYR A 124 -3.84 -5.71 0.13
CA TYR A 124 -2.44 -6.04 0.35
C TYR A 124 -1.47 -4.97 -0.19
N PHE A 125 -1.63 -4.54 -1.45
CA PHE A 125 -0.66 -3.66 -2.10
C PHE A 125 -0.96 -2.16 -1.93
N VAL A 126 -2.22 -1.79 -1.68
CA VAL A 126 -2.69 -0.39 -1.68
C VAL A 126 -3.27 0.00 -0.33
N ALA A 127 -4.40 -0.59 0.07
CA ALA A 127 -5.16 -0.14 1.24
C ALA A 127 -4.37 -0.24 2.54
N ARG A 128 -3.55 -1.28 2.69
CA ARG A 128 -2.61 -1.43 3.81
C ARG A 128 -1.75 -0.19 4.02
N SER A 129 -1.34 0.42 2.94
CA SER A 129 -0.52 1.64 2.95
C SER A 129 -1.34 2.91 3.21
N PHE A 130 -2.66 2.89 2.99
CA PHE A 130 -3.60 3.99 3.27
C PHE A 130 -4.41 3.76 4.54
N ALA A 131 -4.26 2.62 5.21
CA ALA A 131 -4.96 2.33 6.46
C ALA A 131 -4.56 3.35 7.53
N LYS A 132 -5.57 3.93 8.19
CA LYS A 132 -5.35 4.84 9.34
C LYS A 132 -4.73 4.10 10.52
N ASN A 133 -4.98 2.81 10.63
CA ASN A 133 -4.49 1.95 11.68
C ASN A 133 -3.54 0.93 11.08
N GLN A 134 -2.25 1.15 11.24
CA GLN A 134 -1.26 0.09 11.04
C GLN A 134 -1.45 -0.94 12.17
N PRO A 135 -1.23 -2.25 11.93
CA PRO A 135 -1.32 -3.28 12.98
C PRO A 135 -0.48 -2.92 14.21
N GLU A 136 0.69 -2.29 14.00
CA GLU A 136 1.55 -1.80 15.08
C GLU A 136 0.92 -0.67 15.90
N ALA A 137 0.16 0.23 15.28
CA ALA A 137 -0.54 1.30 15.98
C ALA A 137 -1.70 0.75 16.84
N GLU A 138 -2.38 -0.28 16.36
CA GLU A 138 -3.41 -0.98 17.13
C GLU A 138 -2.80 -1.74 18.30
N LEU A 139 -1.71 -2.48 18.08
CA LEU A 139 -0.94 -3.13 19.15
C LEU A 139 -0.44 -2.12 20.17
N THR A 140 0.05 -0.96 19.73
CA THR A 140 0.48 0.13 20.63
C THR A 140 -0.68 0.57 21.53
N ARG A 141 -1.89 0.78 20.99
CA ARG A 141 -3.06 1.15 21.76
C ARG A 141 -3.47 0.07 22.76
N GLN A 142 -3.44 -1.20 22.35
CA GLN A 142 -3.77 -2.33 23.22
C GLN A 142 -2.77 -2.42 24.38
N ILE A 143 -1.46 -2.31 24.10
CA ILE A 143 -0.42 -2.31 25.15
C ILE A 143 -0.58 -1.10 26.07
N GLN A 144 -0.89 0.09 25.53
CA GLN A 144 -1.16 1.27 26.35
C GLN A 144 -2.37 1.07 27.27
N ALA A 145 -3.45 0.46 26.77
CA ALA A 145 -4.64 0.17 27.55
C ALA A 145 -4.34 -0.85 28.67
N MET A 146 -3.58 -1.91 28.37
CA MET A 146 -3.18 -2.93 29.32
C MET A 146 -2.18 -2.41 30.36
N SER A 147 -1.31 -1.47 29.98
CA SER A 147 -0.31 -0.91 30.88
C SER A 147 -0.84 0.17 31.82
N LYS A 148 -2.03 0.76 31.54
CA LYS A 148 -2.65 1.77 32.40
C LYS A 148 -2.75 1.38 33.88
N PRO A 149 -3.18 0.17 34.24
CA PRO A 149 -3.23 -0.26 35.63
C PRO A 149 -1.84 -0.44 36.28
N LEU A 150 -0.79 -0.63 35.47
CA LEU A 150 0.59 -0.86 35.89
C LEU A 150 1.44 0.43 35.96
N GLN A 151 0.86 1.56 35.52
CA GLN A 151 1.51 2.87 35.51
C GLN A 151 1.41 3.55 36.87
N THR A 152 2.23 3.13 37.81
CA THR A 152 2.19 3.72 39.17
C THR A 152 2.91 5.05 39.25
N ALA A 153 4.22 5.12 38.93
CA ALA A 153 5.00 6.33 39.11
C ALA A 153 5.51 6.94 37.77
N TYR A 154 5.73 6.11 36.76
CA TYR A 154 6.37 6.52 35.50
C TYR A 154 5.55 6.08 34.30
N PRO A 155 4.73 6.97 33.70
CA PRO A 155 3.91 6.62 32.55
C PRO A 155 4.74 6.39 31.29
N PHE A 156 4.29 5.47 30.41
CA PHE A 156 4.83 5.33 29.07
C PHE A 156 4.37 6.49 28.19
N LYS A 157 5.33 7.15 27.53
CA LYS A 157 5.08 8.23 26.55
C LYS A 157 5.86 7.98 25.28
N GLU A 158 5.35 8.49 24.17
CA GLU A 158 6.11 8.52 22.91
C GLU A 158 7.35 9.40 23.08
N SER A 159 8.49 8.93 22.61
CA SER A 159 9.75 9.66 22.70
C SER A 159 10.63 9.37 21.51
N THR A 160 11.29 10.39 20.99
CA THR A 160 12.35 10.22 20.00
C THR A 160 13.66 9.86 20.71
N ILE A 161 14.33 8.83 20.23
CA ILE A 161 15.61 8.33 20.76
C ILE A 161 16.63 8.39 19.62
N GLY A 162 17.85 8.85 19.92
CA GLY A 162 18.93 9.02 18.97
C GLY A 162 19.41 10.45 18.85
N ASP A 163 20.34 10.68 17.92
CA ASP A 163 20.90 12.00 17.67
C ASP A 163 19.96 12.82 16.77
N PRO A 164 19.55 14.04 17.17
CA PRO A 164 18.74 14.93 16.32
C PRO A 164 19.37 15.26 14.97
N SER A 165 20.68 15.25 14.88
CA SER A 165 21.45 15.51 13.65
C SER A 165 21.85 14.24 12.88
N GLY A 166 21.59 13.05 13.45
CA GLY A 166 21.94 11.75 12.90
C GLY A 166 20.77 10.77 12.87
N PHE A 167 21.04 9.53 13.19
CA PHE A 167 20.01 8.50 13.25
C PHE A 167 19.14 8.67 14.51
N HIS A 168 17.85 8.85 14.30
CA HIS A 168 16.86 8.93 15.36
C HIS A 168 15.60 8.15 15.03
N ALA A 169 14.92 7.61 16.04
CA ALA A 169 13.69 6.86 15.89
C ALA A 169 12.63 7.31 16.91
N SER A 170 11.38 7.49 16.45
CA SER A 170 10.25 7.67 17.36
C SER A 170 9.80 6.31 17.89
N ILE A 171 9.80 6.19 19.21
CA ILE A 171 9.39 4.98 19.92
C ILE A 171 8.10 5.29 20.68
N PRO A 172 7.01 4.51 20.41
CA PRO A 172 5.68 4.84 20.92
C PRO A 172 5.53 4.67 22.45
N LEU A 173 6.35 3.81 23.07
CA LEU A 173 6.23 3.48 24.48
C LEU A 173 7.60 3.52 25.14
N VAL A 174 7.95 4.67 25.72
CA VAL A 174 9.19 4.89 26.48
C VAL A 174 8.82 5.29 27.89
N GLN A 175 9.40 4.60 28.87
CA GLN A 175 9.29 4.95 30.27
C GLN A 175 10.61 5.60 30.70
N LYS A 176 10.54 6.81 31.26
CA LYS A 176 11.69 7.56 31.78
C LYS A 176 11.58 7.69 33.28
N ALA A 177 12.71 7.69 33.96
CA ALA A 177 12.83 8.06 35.38
C ALA A 177 12.71 9.59 35.55
N GLU A 178 12.63 10.07 36.79
CA GLU A 178 12.57 11.51 37.09
C GLU A 178 13.80 12.29 36.60
N ASN A 179 14.95 11.64 36.60
CA ASN A 179 16.20 12.21 36.06
C ASN A 179 16.29 12.20 34.53
N GLY A 180 15.23 11.76 33.82
CA GLY A 180 15.17 11.68 32.35
C GLY A 180 15.79 10.42 31.74
N GLU A 181 16.43 9.56 32.52
CA GLU A 181 17.00 8.31 32.04
C GLU A 181 15.91 7.34 31.55
N ILE A 182 16.22 6.62 30.46
CA ILE A 182 15.32 5.65 29.90
C ILE A 182 15.35 4.38 30.75
N ARG A 183 14.22 4.04 31.37
CA ARG A 183 14.04 2.81 32.16
C ARG A 183 13.59 1.64 31.29
N LYS A 184 12.64 1.87 30.38
CA LYS A 184 12.07 0.81 29.59
C LYS A 184 11.61 1.34 28.23
N ILE A 185 11.82 0.52 27.21
CA ILE A 185 11.36 0.77 25.83
C ILE A 185 10.51 -0.42 25.42
N ILE A 186 9.33 -0.15 24.86
CA ILE A 186 8.48 -1.16 24.22
C ILE A 186 8.17 -0.70 22.81
N LYS A 187 8.64 -1.45 21.82
CA LYS A 187 8.27 -1.27 20.41
C LYS A 187 7.43 -2.46 19.99
N PRO A 188 6.11 -2.29 19.81
CA PRO A 188 5.25 -3.35 19.32
C PRO A 188 5.66 -3.73 17.91
N ILE A 189 5.79 -5.04 17.64
CA ILE A 189 6.08 -5.58 16.32
C ILE A 189 5.00 -6.59 15.97
N TYR A 190 4.40 -6.44 14.81
CA TYR A 190 3.39 -7.37 14.32
C TYR A 190 4.03 -8.46 13.48
N PHE A 191 4.11 -9.67 14.02
CA PHE A 191 4.69 -10.85 13.34
C PHE A 191 3.71 -11.58 12.42
N GLY A 192 2.44 -11.19 12.35
CA GLY A 192 1.44 -11.80 11.45
C GLY A 192 1.63 -11.49 9.96
N ARG A 193 2.76 -10.89 9.58
CA ARG A 193 3.17 -10.65 8.20
C ARG A 193 3.67 -11.95 7.59
N LYS A 194 3.18 -12.26 6.39
CA LYS A 194 3.57 -13.48 5.68
C LYS A 194 4.95 -13.39 5.00
N ASP A 195 5.51 -12.19 4.88
CA ASP A 195 6.81 -11.94 4.24
C ASP A 195 7.84 -11.48 5.31
N PRO A 196 8.94 -12.24 5.51
CA PRO A 196 10.01 -11.86 6.42
C PRO A 196 10.69 -10.52 6.07
N ALA A 197 10.71 -10.14 4.80
CA ALA A 197 11.29 -8.86 4.34
C ALA A 197 10.53 -7.61 4.85
N ASP A 198 9.31 -7.79 5.36
CA ASP A 198 8.50 -6.72 5.95
C ASP A 198 8.92 -6.35 7.41
N ILE A 199 9.91 -7.01 7.97
CA ILE A 199 10.32 -6.86 9.38
C ILE A 199 11.51 -5.90 9.56
N TYR A 200 12.22 -5.58 8.46
CA TYR A 200 13.40 -4.72 8.47
C TYR A 200 13.13 -3.33 7.89
#